data_9f31427d6f797c44ea42f51bd4e51790
#
_entry.id   9f31427d6f797c44ea42f51bd4e51790
#
_cell.length_a   1.000
_cell.length_b   1.000
_cell.length_c   1.000
_cell.angle_alpha   90.00
_cell.angle_beta   90.00
_cell.angle_gamma   90.00
#
_symmetry.space_group_name_H-M   'P 1'
#
loop_
_entity.id
_entity.type
_entity.pdbx_description
1 polymer ?
#
loop_
_entity_poly.entity_id
_entity_poly.type
_entity_poly.pdbx_seq_one_letter_code
_entity_poly.pdbx_strand_id
1 'polypeptide(L)'
;MPIIRARYPDDWATIALRVKHQAQWCCQECQRPCRQPSEPLAAFQQRVQQWRRSRTPLPEKFEAAPRRYLLTVAHLDQQPHNQDPSNLKALCTVCHLQFDSRFRAKQRRLKAEFFGQLCIDDAWQEGLQLSLLPQAVAPFSVPRQGEAPAEGQGLRPPRTSGSVR
;
A
#
# COMPACT_ATOMS: atom_id res chain seq x y z
N MET A 1 6.03 -7.45 -9.58
CA MET A 1 7.47 -7.79 -9.45
C MET A 1 7.76 -8.98 -10.34
N PRO A 2 8.90 -9.03 -11.03
CA PRO A 2 9.30 -10.23 -11.74
C PRO A 2 9.50 -11.38 -10.73
N ILE A 3 8.98 -12.54 -11.06
CA ILE A 3 9.17 -13.77 -10.27
C ILE A 3 10.61 -14.21 -10.46
N ILE A 4 11.40 -14.23 -9.39
CA ILE A 4 12.77 -14.77 -9.41
C ILE A 4 12.62 -16.28 -9.25
N ARG A 5 12.64 -17.02 -10.36
CA ARG A 5 12.42 -18.50 -10.38
C ARG A 5 13.36 -19.26 -9.44
N ALA A 6 14.60 -18.82 -9.32
CA ALA A 6 15.60 -19.43 -8.43
C ALA A 6 15.21 -19.46 -6.93
N ARG A 7 14.16 -18.74 -6.53
CA ARG A 7 13.67 -18.74 -5.13
C ARG A 7 12.58 -19.79 -4.88
N TYR A 8 12.05 -20.40 -5.94
CA TYR A 8 10.98 -21.40 -5.86
C TYR A 8 11.55 -22.77 -6.13
N PRO A 9 11.03 -23.83 -5.52
CA PRO A 9 11.43 -25.20 -5.82
C PRO A 9 11.05 -25.58 -7.25
N ASP A 10 11.72 -26.57 -7.80
CA ASP A 10 11.54 -27.02 -9.19
C ASP A 10 10.11 -27.51 -9.46
N ASP A 11 9.47 -28.11 -8.47
CA ASP A 11 8.10 -28.64 -8.52
C ASP A 11 7.01 -27.59 -8.21
N TRP A 12 7.37 -26.31 -8.06
CA TRP A 12 6.44 -25.24 -7.73
C TRP A 12 5.19 -25.19 -8.61
N ALA A 13 5.35 -25.46 -9.90
CA ALA A 13 4.22 -25.46 -10.84
C ALA A 13 3.15 -26.49 -10.44
N THR A 14 3.59 -27.68 -10.04
CA THR A 14 2.73 -28.78 -9.59
C THR A 14 2.06 -28.45 -8.26
N ILE A 15 2.80 -27.91 -7.31
CA ILE A 15 2.27 -27.48 -6.01
C ILE A 15 1.21 -26.40 -6.20
N ALA A 16 1.54 -25.36 -6.96
CA ALA A 16 0.61 -24.27 -7.24
C ALA A 16 -0.67 -24.72 -7.94
N LEU A 17 -0.56 -25.68 -8.86
CA LEU A 17 -1.71 -26.26 -9.55
C LEU A 17 -2.61 -27.02 -8.56
N ARG A 18 -2.02 -27.83 -7.67
CA ARG A 18 -2.74 -28.54 -6.62
C ARG A 18 -3.53 -27.61 -5.72
N VAL A 19 -2.89 -26.53 -5.23
CA VAL A 19 -3.54 -25.52 -4.37
C VAL A 19 -4.71 -24.84 -5.11
N LYS A 20 -4.56 -24.52 -6.40
CA LYS A 20 -5.64 -23.95 -7.21
C LYS A 20 -6.81 -24.92 -7.39
N HIS A 21 -6.55 -26.20 -7.58
CA HIS A 21 -7.57 -27.23 -7.66
C HIS A 21 -8.31 -27.42 -6.36
N GLN A 22 -7.60 -27.47 -5.22
CA GLN A 22 -8.21 -27.55 -3.90
C GLN A 22 -9.11 -26.33 -3.61
N ALA A 23 -8.74 -25.15 -4.10
CA ALA A 23 -9.55 -23.94 -4.01
C ALA A 23 -10.68 -23.88 -5.07
N GLN A 24 -10.89 -24.96 -5.88
CA GLN A 24 -11.91 -25.00 -6.93
C GLN A 24 -11.85 -23.79 -7.89
N TRP A 25 -10.65 -23.29 -8.14
CA TRP A 25 -10.41 -22.10 -8.96
C TRP A 25 -11.17 -20.87 -8.50
N CYS A 26 -11.44 -20.76 -7.19
CA CYS A 26 -12.02 -19.61 -6.55
C CYS A 26 -11.00 -18.96 -5.60
N CYS A 27 -11.04 -17.65 -5.50
CA CYS A 27 -10.23 -16.93 -4.52
C CYS A 27 -10.69 -17.26 -3.09
N GLN A 28 -9.81 -17.75 -2.25
CA GLN A 28 -10.13 -18.11 -0.86
C GLN A 28 -10.46 -16.90 0.03
N GLU A 29 -10.17 -15.67 -0.42
CA GLU A 29 -10.48 -14.45 0.32
C GLU A 29 -11.84 -13.86 -0.07
N CYS A 30 -12.05 -13.57 -1.35
CA CYS A 30 -13.25 -12.88 -1.85
C CYS A 30 -14.21 -13.79 -2.61
N GLN A 31 -13.93 -15.08 -2.73
CA GLN A 31 -14.73 -16.08 -3.44
C GLN A 31 -14.94 -15.78 -4.94
N ARG A 32 -14.08 -14.92 -5.51
CA ARG A 32 -14.12 -14.61 -6.95
C ARG A 32 -13.77 -15.85 -7.75
N PRO A 33 -14.61 -16.25 -8.72
CA PRO A 33 -14.26 -17.31 -9.64
C PRO A 33 -13.13 -16.85 -10.55
N CYS A 34 -12.12 -17.68 -10.70
CA CYS A 34 -10.96 -17.44 -11.56
C CYS A 34 -10.96 -18.42 -12.71
N ARG A 35 -10.39 -17.99 -13.84
CA ARG A 35 -10.39 -18.78 -15.08
C ARG A 35 -9.51 -20.00 -14.94
N GLN A 36 -10.04 -21.16 -15.30
CA GLN A 36 -9.28 -22.40 -15.47
C GLN A 36 -8.66 -22.46 -16.88
N PRO A 37 -7.49 -23.07 -17.06
CA PRO A 37 -6.86 -23.19 -18.38
C PRO A 37 -7.70 -23.90 -19.44
N SER A 38 -8.44 -24.95 -19.05
CA SER A 38 -9.26 -25.77 -19.94
C SER A 38 -10.74 -25.39 -19.99
N GLU A 39 -11.16 -24.35 -19.24
CA GLU A 39 -12.57 -23.96 -19.15
C GLU A 39 -13.03 -23.17 -20.37
N PRO A 40 -14.16 -23.56 -21.02
CA PRO A 40 -14.77 -22.75 -22.05
C PRO A 40 -15.12 -21.35 -21.54
N LEU A 41 -14.88 -20.32 -22.37
CA LEU A 41 -15.10 -18.95 -21.96
C LEU A 41 -16.55 -18.67 -21.52
N ALA A 42 -17.53 -19.26 -22.22
CA ALA A 42 -18.95 -19.10 -21.89
C ALA A 42 -19.29 -19.65 -20.50
N ALA A 43 -18.78 -20.81 -20.13
CA ALA A 43 -18.98 -21.40 -18.81
C ALA A 43 -18.35 -20.53 -17.71
N PHE A 44 -17.15 -20.05 -17.94
CA PHE A 44 -16.49 -19.12 -17.04
C PHE A 44 -17.28 -17.83 -16.86
N GLN A 45 -17.76 -17.22 -17.95
CA GLN A 45 -18.59 -16.00 -17.90
C GLN A 45 -19.88 -16.20 -17.09
N GLN A 46 -20.54 -17.37 -17.23
CA GLN A 46 -21.72 -17.70 -16.42
C GLN A 46 -21.39 -17.73 -14.92
N ARG A 47 -20.27 -18.39 -14.51
CA ARG A 47 -19.81 -18.40 -13.12
C ARG A 47 -19.53 -17.00 -12.60
N VAL A 48 -18.88 -16.16 -13.42
CA VAL A 48 -18.59 -14.76 -13.06
C VAL A 48 -19.89 -13.97 -12.89
N GLN A 49 -20.84 -14.11 -13.79
CA GLN A 49 -22.13 -13.41 -13.69
C GLN A 49 -22.91 -13.83 -12.43
N GLN A 50 -22.96 -15.12 -12.12
CA GLN A 50 -23.61 -15.65 -10.92
C GLN A 50 -22.96 -15.07 -9.66
N TRP A 51 -21.63 -15.10 -9.57
CA TRP A 51 -20.89 -14.54 -8.44
C TRP A 51 -21.10 -13.03 -8.30
N ARG A 52 -21.16 -12.28 -9.42
CA ARG A 52 -21.38 -10.82 -9.41
C ARG A 52 -22.73 -10.44 -8.87
N ARG A 53 -23.79 -11.20 -9.19
CA ARG A 53 -25.16 -10.93 -8.73
C ARG A 53 -25.30 -10.96 -7.20
N SER A 54 -24.44 -11.69 -6.51
CA SER A 54 -24.43 -11.79 -5.05
C SER A 54 -23.57 -10.72 -4.35
N ARG A 55 -23.09 -9.70 -5.08
CA ARG A 55 -22.15 -8.70 -4.54
C ARG A 55 -22.66 -7.26 -4.71
N THR A 56 -22.45 -6.47 -3.66
CA THR A 56 -22.76 -5.03 -3.63
C THR A 56 -21.54 -4.28 -3.07
N PRO A 57 -20.93 -3.32 -3.77
CA PRO A 57 -21.26 -2.89 -5.14
C PRO A 57 -20.92 -3.96 -6.19
N LEU A 58 -21.58 -3.86 -7.36
CA LEU A 58 -21.41 -4.83 -8.44
C LEU A 58 -19.96 -4.81 -8.98
N PRO A 59 -19.21 -5.93 -8.90
CA PRO A 59 -17.83 -5.96 -9.40
C PRO A 59 -17.75 -5.79 -10.92
N GLU A 60 -16.58 -5.39 -11.42
CA GLU A 60 -16.33 -5.25 -12.85
C GLU A 60 -16.56 -6.58 -13.62
N LYS A 61 -16.99 -6.46 -14.87
CA LYS A 61 -17.11 -7.60 -15.77
C LYS A 61 -15.72 -8.16 -16.10
N PHE A 62 -15.67 -9.44 -16.50
CA PHE A 62 -14.43 -10.08 -16.91
C PHE A 62 -13.77 -9.38 -18.10
N GLU A 63 -14.57 -8.97 -19.08
CA GLU A 63 -14.11 -8.33 -20.31
C GLU A 63 -13.40 -7.00 -20.04
N ALA A 64 -13.87 -6.26 -19.04
CA ALA A 64 -13.27 -4.97 -18.66
C ALA A 64 -11.94 -5.14 -17.90
N ALA A 65 -11.79 -6.22 -17.14
CA ALA A 65 -10.61 -6.42 -16.29
C ALA A 65 -10.20 -7.91 -16.16
N PRO A 66 -9.79 -8.56 -17.25
CA PRO A 66 -9.54 -10.01 -17.28
C PRO A 66 -8.42 -10.43 -16.31
N ARG A 67 -7.42 -9.57 -16.10
CA ARG A 67 -6.32 -9.86 -15.16
C ARG A 67 -6.77 -10.01 -13.71
N ARG A 68 -7.90 -9.41 -13.33
CA ARG A 68 -8.46 -9.54 -11.97
C ARG A 68 -9.01 -10.93 -11.68
N TYR A 69 -9.23 -11.75 -12.71
CA TYR A 69 -9.78 -13.09 -12.62
C TYR A 69 -8.72 -14.19 -12.79
N LEU A 70 -7.46 -13.85 -12.64
CA LEU A 70 -6.37 -14.81 -12.57
C LEU A 70 -6.18 -15.29 -11.13
N LEU A 71 -6.06 -16.61 -10.96
CA LEU A 71 -5.77 -17.22 -9.67
C LEU A 71 -4.26 -17.42 -9.52
N THR A 72 -3.73 -16.93 -8.43
CA THR A 72 -2.33 -17.07 -8.04
C THR A 72 -2.24 -17.73 -6.68
N VAL A 73 -1.08 -18.28 -6.34
CA VAL A 73 -0.81 -18.83 -5.00
C VAL A 73 0.11 -17.89 -4.27
N ALA A 74 -0.30 -17.47 -3.09
CA ALA A 74 0.47 -16.61 -2.21
C ALA A 74 1.08 -17.42 -1.07
N HIS A 75 2.34 -17.11 -0.69
CA HIS A 75 2.94 -17.55 0.56
C HIS A 75 2.57 -16.56 1.65
N LEU A 76 1.93 -17.03 2.72
CA LEU A 76 1.46 -16.15 3.81
C LEU A 76 2.62 -15.51 4.58
N ASP A 77 3.74 -16.20 4.70
CA ASP A 77 4.96 -15.72 5.33
C ASP A 77 5.89 -14.93 4.37
N GLN A 78 5.50 -14.82 3.07
CA GLN A 78 6.31 -14.20 2.01
C GLN A 78 7.65 -14.93 1.74
N GLN A 79 7.77 -16.20 2.13
CA GLN A 79 8.97 -17.01 1.92
C GLN A 79 8.71 -18.08 0.84
N PRO A 80 9.25 -17.95 -0.39
CA PRO A 80 8.96 -18.84 -1.50
C PRO A 80 9.44 -20.29 -1.32
N HIS A 81 10.36 -20.54 -0.39
CA HIS A 81 10.86 -21.88 -0.09
C HIS A 81 9.96 -22.66 0.89
N ASN A 82 9.08 -21.98 1.62
CA ASN A 82 8.18 -22.63 2.56
C ASN A 82 6.92 -23.15 1.84
N GLN A 83 6.89 -24.45 1.57
CA GLN A 83 5.83 -25.15 0.84
C GLN A 83 4.73 -25.74 1.75
N ASP A 84 4.72 -25.40 3.03
CA ASP A 84 3.70 -25.91 3.95
C ASP A 84 2.30 -25.57 3.40
N PRO A 85 1.39 -26.53 3.28
CA PRO A 85 0.03 -26.30 2.80
C PRO A 85 -0.72 -25.21 3.60
N SER A 86 -0.44 -25.08 4.90
CA SER A 86 -1.02 -24.03 5.75
C SER A 86 -0.51 -22.64 5.42
N ASN A 87 0.68 -22.55 4.80
CA ASN A 87 1.31 -21.31 4.36
C ASN A 87 0.89 -20.88 2.94
N LEU A 88 0.19 -21.73 2.20
CA LEU A 88 -0.18 -21.49 0.81
C LEU A 88 -1.66 -21.12 0.70
N LYS A 89 -1.96 -20.01 0.04
CA LYS A 89 -3.33 -19.54 -0.16
C LYS A 89 -3.59 -19.18 -1.63
N ALA A 90 -4.69 -19.72 -2.20
CA ALA A 90 -5.10 -19.36 -3.54
C ALA A 90 -5.84 -18.02 -3.53
N LEU A 91 -5.27 -16.99 -4.13
CA LEU A 91 -5.82 -15.63 -4.17
C LEU A 91 -5.97 -15.15 -5.61
N CYS A 92 -7.06 -14.42 -5.89
CA CYS A 92 -7.14 -13.68 -7.14
C CYS A 92 -6.11 -12.54 -7.14
N THR A 93 -5.76 -12.04 -8.31
CA THR A 93 -4.73 -10.98 -8.44
C THR A 93 -5.01 -9.77 -7.55
N VAL A 94 -6.27 -9.38 -7.39
CA VAL A 94 -6.62 -8.23 -6.54
C VAL A 94 -6.30 -8.48 -5.06
N CYS A 95 -6.76 -9.61 -4.53
CA CYS A 95 -6.51 -9.98 -3.13
C CYS A 95 -5.02 -10.23 -2.86
N HIS A 96 -4.32 -10.83 -3.84
CA HIS A 96 -2.87 -11.05 -3.73
C HIS A 96 -2.12 -9.71 -3.67
N LEU A 97 -2.43 -8.75 -4.56
CA LEU A 97 -1.81 -7.43 -4.53
C LEU A 97 -2.11 -6.67 -3.23
N GLN A 98 -3.32 -6.78 -2.71
CA GLN A 98 -3.68 -6.19 -1.41
C GLN A 98 -2.88 -6.82 -0.26
N PHE A 99 -2.76 -8.14 -0.25
CA PHE A 99 -1.96 -8.86 0.72
C PHE A 99 -0.49 -8.41 0.69
N ASP A 100 0.12 -8.40 -0.50
CA ASP A 100 1.50 -7.94 -0.70
C ASP A 100 1.69 -6.46 -0.33
N SER A 101 0.70 -5.60 -0.55
CA SER A 101 0.81 -4.19 -0.22
C SER A 101 0.87 -3.95 1.29
N ARG A 102 0.08 -4.68 2.07
CA ARG A 102 0.11 -4.65 3.53
C ARG A 102 1.46 -5.11 4.08
N PHE A 103 1.97 -6.22 3.55
CA PHE A 103 3.28 -6.73 3.93
C PHE A 103 4.39 -5.73 3.61
N ARG A 104 4.41 -5.15 2.41
CA ARG A 104 5.39 -4.13 2.01
C ARG A 104 5.29 -2.86 2.85
N ALA A 105 4.10 -2.44 3.25
CA ALA A 105 3.92 -1.30 4.15
C ALA A 105 4.57 -1.57 5.51
N LYS A 106 4.30 -2.76 6.11
CA LYS A 106 4.95 -3.20 7.35
C LYS A 106 6.47 -3.22 7.23
N GLN A 107 7.00 -3.79 6.14
CA GLN A 107 8.45 -3.84 5.91
C GLN A 107 9.08 -2.45 5.77
N ARG A 108 8.40 -1.51 5.10
CA ARG A 108 8.88 -0.12 5.00
C ARG A 108 8.93 0.55 6.37
N ARG A 109 7.89 0.36 7.20
CA ARG A 109 7.85 0.90 8.56
C ARG A 109 9.00 0.34 9.40
N LEU A 110 9.18 -0.97 9.46
CA LEU A 110 10.27 -1.61 10.19
C LEU A 110 11.66 -1.13 9.74
N LYS A 111 11.84 -0.92 8.43
CA LYS A 111 13.09 -0.35 7.91
C LYS A 111 13.30 1.09 8.36
N ALA A 112 12.27 1.91 8.33
CA ALA A 112 12.35 3.29 8.80
C ALA A 112 12.72 3.34 10.29
N GLU A 113 12.09 2.52 11.12
CA GLU A 113 12.40 2.37 12.54
C GLU A 113 13.86 1.90 12.76
N PHE A 114 14.28 0.88 12.01
CA PHE A 114 15.64 0.33 12.12
C PHE A 114 16.74 1.33 11.72
N PHE A 115 16.50 2.18 10.70
CA PHE A 115 17.44 3.20 10.26
C PHE A 115 17.34 4.52 11.04
N GLY A 116 16.66 4.52 12.19
CA GLY A 116 16.59 5.70 13.07
C GLY A 116 15.70 6.83 12.56
N GLN A 117 14.86 6.56 11.55
CA GLN A 117 13.77 7.46 11.18
C GLN A 117 12.62 7.31 12.20
N LEU A 118 12.86 7.82 13.41
CA LEU A 118 11.82 7.89 14.44
C LEU A 118 10.68 8.79 13.93
N CYS A 119 9.44 8.39 14.18
CA CYS A 119 8.31 9.27 13.99
C CYS A 119 8.49 10.47 14.93
N ILE A 120 8.26 11.69 14.45
CA ILE A 120 8.37 12.90 15.27
C ILE A 120 7.53 12.78 16.55
N ASP A 121 6.38 12.12 16.46
CA ASP A 121 5.48 11.88 17.59
C ASP A 121 6.11 11.01 18.68
N ASP A 122 6.86 9.98 18.30
CA ASP A 122 7.56 9.09 19.26
C ASP A 122 8.72 9.83 19.94
N ALA A 123 9.41 10.72 19.22
CA ALA A 123 10.51 11.53 19.75
C ALA A 123 10.04 12.56 20.80
N TRP A 124 8.82 13.06 20.66
CA TRP A 124 8.21 13.98 21.64
C TRP A 124 7.76 13.27 22.91
N GLN A 125 7.32 12.01 22.83
CA GLN A 125 6.86 11.24 23.98
C GLN A 125 8.01 10.76 24.87
N GLU A 126 9.19 10.51 24.32
CA GLU A 126 10.33 9.96 25.07
C GLU A 126 11.34 11.00 25.58
N GLY A 127 11.18 12.28 25.25
CA GLY A 127 12.10 13.35 25.70
C GLY A 127 13.56 13.20 25.21
N LEU A 128 13.79 12.29 24.24
CA LEU A 128 15.13 11.89 23.76
C LEU A 128 15.85 12.98 22.97
N GLN A 129 15.15 14.03 22.55
CA GLN A 129 15.73 15.03 21.66
C GLN A 129 16.64 16.05 22.37
N LEU A 130 16.57 16.19 23.69
CA LEU A 130 17.33 17.18 24.43
C LEU A 130 18.71 16.69 24.91
N SER A 131 18.99 15.41 24.88
CA SER A 131 20.26 14.86 25.34
C SER A 131 21.37 14.78 24.27
N LEU A 132 21.04 15.01 23.00
CA LEU A 132 22.00 14.97 21.89
C LEU A 132 22.50 16.31 21.42
N LEU A 133 21.93 17.43 21.93
CA LEU A 133 22.51 18.75 21.68
C LEU A 133 23.58 19.04 22.73
N PRO A 134 24.80 19.38 22.32
CA PRO A 134 25.79 19.86 23.27
C PRO A 134 25.24 21.12 23.96
N GLN A 135 25.28 21.15 25.29
CA GLN A 135 24.75 22.22 26.16
C GLN A 135 25.51 23.55 26.01
N ALA A 136 25.83 23.99 24.81
CA ALA A 136 26.59 25.17 24.52
C ALA A 136 25.92 26.09 23.48
N VAL A 137 24.61 26.28 23.56
CA VAL A 137 23.98 27.43 22.93
C VAL A 137 23.18 28.15 23.99
N ALA A 138 23.75 29.29 24.45
CA ALA A 138 23.04 30.19 25.31
C ALA A 138 21.64 30.56 24.72
N PRO A 139 20.62 30.69 25.54
CA PRO A 139 19.28 31.00 25.04
C PRO A 139 19.33 32.30 24.23
N PHE A 140 18.92 32.20 22.98
CA PHE A 140 18.70 33.35 22.12
C PHE A 140 17.60 34.17 22.78
N SER A 141 17.99 35.31 23.42
CA SER A 141 17.06 36.25 24.02
C SER A 141 16.30 36.93 22.89
N VAL A 142 15.08 36.57 22.69
CA VAL A 142 14.14 37.31 21.83
C VAL A 142 13.94 38.68 22.49
N PRO A 143 14.27 39.82 21.85
CA PRO A 143 13.99 41.13 22.40
C PRO A 143 12.47 41.29 22.56
N ARG A 144 12.03 41.67 23.76
CA ARG A 144 10.63 41.98 24.04
C ARG A 144 10.21 43.10 23.10
N GLN A 145 9.21 42.87 22.27
CA GLN A 145 8.48 43.90 21.53
C GLN A 145 7.75 44.76 22.56
N GLY A 146 8.19 45.99 22.71
CA GLY A 146 7.55 46.93 23.62
C GLY A 146 8.34 48.23 23.83
N GLU A 147 8.84 48.85 22.78
CA GLU A 147 9.12 50.28 22.77
C GLU A 147 8.81 50.83 21.38
N ALA A 148 7.72 51.58 21.28
CA ALA A 148 7.33 52.32 20.11
C ALA A 148 8.29 53.49 19.89
N PRO A 149 8.87 53.66 18.70
CA PRO A 149 9.48 54.94 18.37
C PRO A 149 8.41 55.94 17.91
N ALA A 150 8.58 57.14 18.38
CA ALA A 150 7.75 58.30 18.13
C ALA A 150 7.58 58.64 16.64
N GLU A 151 6.50 59.35 16.38
CA GLU A 151 6.04 59.89 15.11
C GLU A 151 7.11 60.59 14.28
N GLY A 152 7.14 60.28 12.98
CA GLY A 152 7.94 60.99 11.96
C GLY A 152 7.25 60.86 10.60
N GLN A 153 6.41 61.84 10.31
CA GLN A 153 6.12 62.48 9.02
C GLN A 153 6.11 61.65 7.74
N GLY A 154 4.95 61.49 7.20
CA GLY A 154 4.45 61.72 5.86
C GLY A 154 5.29 61.35 4.63
N LEU A 155 4.75 60.40 3.89
CA LEU A 155 4.82 60.41 2.42
C LEU A 155 3.66 59.58 1.85
N ARG A 156 2.79 60.27 1.10
CA ARG A 156 1.66 59.69 0.36
C ARG A 156 2.17 58.82 -0.80
N PRO A 157 1.59 57.68 -1.05
CA PRO A 157 1.80 56.97 -2.32
C PRO A 157 0.92 57.55 -3.43
N PRO A 158 1.37 57.52 -4.71
CA PRO A 158 0.60 58.04 -5.84
C PRO A 158 -0.52 57.07 -6.24
N ARG A 159 -1.65 57.71 -6.62
CA ARG A 159 -2.77 57.02 -7.29
C ARG A 159 -2.36 56.65 -8.70
N THR A 160 -2.59 55.42 -9.09
CA THR A 160 -2.72 55.04 -10.49
C THR A 160 -4.12 54.55 -10.77
N SER A 161 -4.86 55.37 -11.48
CA SER A 161 -6.08 55.05 -12.22
C SER A 161 -5.75 54.31 -13.49
N GLY A 162 -6.68 53.46 -13.91
CA GLY A 162 -6.66 52.80 -15.24
C GLY A 162 -7.50 51.55 -15.21
N SER A 163 -8.68 51.60 -15.35
CA SER A 163 -9.75 51.56 -16.35
C SER A 163 -9.44 50.81 -17.65
N VAL A 164 -10.51 50.12 -18.10
CA VAL A 164 -10.82 49.68 -19.50
C VAL A 164 -10.29 48.27 -19.85
N ARG A 165 -11.03 47.38 -20.22
CA ARG A 165 -12.33 46.94 -20.85
C ARG A 165 -12.45 45.46 -20.77
#